data_636a0f6b45d4eaedec909edb3a970f59
#
_entry.id   636a0f6b45d4eaedec909edb3a970f59
#
_cell.length_a   1.000
_cell.length_b   1.000
_cell.length_c   1.000
_cell.angle_alpha   90.00
_cell.angle_beta   90.00
_cell.angle_gamma   90.00
#
_symmetry.space_group_name_H-M   'P 1'
#
loop_
_entity.id
_entity.type
_entity.pdbx_description
1 polymer ?
#
loop_
_entity_poly.entity_id
_entity_poly.type
_entity_poly.pdbx_seq_one_letter_code
_entity_poly.pdbx_strand_id
1 'polypeptide(L)'
;HPYGKILCDYQKCVRTNDLEEVGDTTHHTFFEMLGNWSLGDYFKDEAISWSFEFLTKVLNIPVNKLAVTVFAGNDDIAFDEVSYNKWLSLGIPASRIVKTTEDNFWIAGEAGPCGPDTEIFYFRSNDEVPETYDLEDNRWVEIWNNVFMQYYKDKNGISELTQKNVDTGMGIERTTAILEGVNDNYLS
;
A
#
# COMPACT_ATOMS: atom_id res chain seq x y z
N HIS A 1 4.47 20.49 -11.03
CA HIS A 1 3.82 19.85 -12.18
C HIS A 1 2.79 20.78 -12.80
N PRO A 2 2.58 20.80 -14.15
CA PRO A 2 1.65 21.75 -14.78
C PRO A 2 0.19 21.60 -14.32
N TYR A 3 -0.20 20.43 -13.82
CA TYR A 3 -1.55 20.15 -13.30
C TYR A 3 -1.68 20.36 -11.78
N GLY A 4 -0.65 20.85 -11.10
CA GLY A 4 -0.67 21.08 -9.65
C GLY A 4 0.18 20.13 -8.84
N LYS A 5 -0.08 20.10 -7.54
CA LYS A 5 0.66 19.29 -6.57
C LYS A 5 -0.10 18.07 -6.07
N ILE A 6 -1.42 18.05 -6.25
CA ILE A 6 -2.31 16.95 -5.91
C ILE A 6 -2.79 16.33 -7.21
N LEU A 7 -2.45 15.08 -7.44
CA LEU A 7 -2.74 14.39 -8.69
C LEU A 7 -3.40 13.04 -8.39
N CYS A 8 -4.25 12.59 -9.30
CA CYS A 8 -4.72 11.22 -9.37
C CYS A 8 -4.83 10.79 -10.83
N ASP A 9 -4.56 9.52 -11.08
CA ASP A 9 -4.63 8.93 -12.42
C ASP A 9 -4.72 7.42 -12.32
N TYR A 10 -5.00 6.75 -13.45
CA TYR A 10 -4.78 5.33 -13.61
C TYR A 10 -3.70 5.10 -14.67
N GLN A 11 -2.90 4.06 -14.47
CA GLN A 11 -1.77 3.74 -15.33
C GLN A 11 -1.83 2.29 -15.78
N LYS A 12 -1.51 2.06 -17.06
CA LYS A 12 -1.20 0.73 -17.56
C LYS A 12 0.25 0.41 -17.20
N CYS A 13 0.43 -0.66 -16.42
CA CYS A 13 1.73 -1.05 -15.87
C CYS A 13 2.19 -2.37 -16.44
N VAL A 14 3.51 -2.47 -16.70
CA VAL A 14 4.19 -3.73 -17.00
C VAL A 14 5.19 -3.99 -15.88
N ARG A 15 5.06 -5.15 -15.24
CA ARG A 15 5.97 -5.60 -14.18
C ARG A 15 6.45 -7.01 -14.51
N THR A 16 7.75 -7.23 -14.49
CA THR A 16 8.36 -8.52 -14.83
C THR A 16 9.09 -9.18 -13.67
N ASN A 17 9.15 -8.51 -12.51
CA ASN A 17 9.82 -9.05 -11.33
C ASN A 17 9.14 -10.33 -10.82
N ASP A 18 7.80 -10.36 -10.92
CA ASP A 18 6.96 -11.45 -10.42
C ASP A 18 6.56 -12.42 -11.54
N LEU A 19 7.35 -12.50 -12.61
CA LEU A 19 7.01 -13.30 -13.80
C LEU A 19 6.83 -14.80 -13.49
N GLU A 20 7.60 -15.31 -12.53
CA GLU A 20 7.53 -16.71 -12.11
C GLU A 20 6.27 -17.03 -11.30
N GLU A 21 5.64 -16.01 -10.73
CA GLU A 21 4.40 -16.12 -9.94
C GLU A 21 3.13 -15.96 -10.79
N VAL A 22 3.29 -15.50 -12.04
CA VAL A 22 2.17 -15.36 -12.98
C VAL A 22 1.58 -16.74 -13.31
N GLY A 23 0.28 -16.88 -13.06
CA GLY A 23 -0.46 -18.13 -13.15
C GLY A 23 -1.11 -18.52 -11.82
N ASP A 24 -0.80 -17.79 -10.75
CA ASP A 24 -1.59 -17.78 -9.54
C ASP A 24 -2.85 -16.91 -9.71
N THR A 25 -3.60 -16.66 -8.64
CA THR A 25 -4.86 -15.92 -8.66
C THR A 25 -4.70 -14.40 -8.54
N THR A 26 -3.47 -13.88 -8.41
CA THR A 26 -3.20 -12.48 -8.02
C THR A 26 -2.16 -11.76 -8.85
N HIS A 27 -1.16 -12.46 -9.40
CA HIS A 27 -0.04 -11.84 -10.09
C HIS A 27 -0.27 -11.71 -11.60
N HIS A 28 0.08 -10.53 -12.13
CA HIS A 28 -0.02 -10.19 -13.55
C HIS A 28 1.29 -9.55 -14.02
N THR A 29 1.69 -9.78 -15.27
CA THR A 29 2.77 -9.00 -15.91
C THR A 29 2.29 -7.66 -16.45
N PHE A 30 1.01 -7.60 -16.84
CA PHE A 30 0.33 -6.38 -17.27
C PHE A 30 -0.92 -6.18 -16.41
N PHE A 31 -1.07 -5.00 -15.84
CA PHE A 31 -2.19 -4.64 -14.97
C PHE A 31 -2.42 -3.13 -14.99
N GLU A 32 -3.54 -2.69 -14.47
CA GLU A 32 -3.85 -1.28 -14.28
C GLU A 32 -3.72 -0.89 -12.81
N MET A 33 -3.09 0.26 -12.56
CA MET A 33 -2.89 0.81 -11.23
C MET A 33 -3.59 2.16 -11.11
N LEU A 34 -4.50 2.28 -10.16
CA LEU A 34 -5.05 3.55 -9.74
C LEU A 34 -4.15 4.15 -8.66
N GLY A 35 -3.81 5.43 -8.80
CA GLY A 35 -2.93 6.09 -7.85
C GLY A 35 -3.29 7.54 -7.57
N ASN A 36 -2.74 8.05 -6.49
CA ASN A 36 -2.73 9.47 -6.19
C ASN A 36 -1.35 9.90 -5.70
N TRP A 37 -0.99 11.16 -6.01
CA TRP A 37 0.33 11.70 -5.71
C TRP A 37 0.22 13.04 -5.03
N SER A 38 1.08 13.23 -4.03
CA SER A 38 1.35 14.53 -3.43
C SER A 38 2.77 14.98 -3.76
N LEU A 39 2.89 16.12 -4.38
CA LEU A 39 4.17 16.76 -4.69
C LEU A 39 4.43 17.90 -3.70
N GLY A 40 4.67 17.53 -2.43
CA GLY A 40 4.89 18.46 -1.35
C GLY A 40 3.64 19.22 -0.92
N ASP A 41 2.49 18.58 -0.89
CA ASP A 41 1.21 19.11 -0.41
C ASP A 41 0.74 18.31 0.83
N TYR A 42 -0.09 17.30 0.67
CA TYR A 42 -0.49 16.41 1.76
C TYR A 42 0.55 15.31 2.04
N PHE A 43 0.45 14.66 3.19
CA PHE A 43 1.36 13.58 3.57
C PHE A 43 0.61 12.40 4.23
N LYS A 44 1.21 11.74 5.22
CA LYS A 44 0.74 10.48 5.80
C LYS A 44 -0.70 10.51 6.29
N ASP A 45 -1.06 11.52 7.06
CA ASP A 45 -2.38 11.62 7.68
C ASP A 45 -3.52 11.65 6.66
N GLU A 46 -3.38 12.49 5.66
CA GLU A 46 -4.39 12.64 4.59
C GLU A 46 -4.38 11.43 3.67
N ALA A 47 -3.19 10.96 3.24
CA ALA A 47 -3.09 9.82 2.34
C ALA A 47 -3.75 8.57 2.93
N ILE A 48 -3.45 8.23 4.18
CA ILE A 48 -4.04 7.10 4.89
C ILE A 48 -5.54 7.31 5.10
N SER A 49 -5.97 8.52 5.47
CA SER A 49 -7.39 8.81 5.64
C SER A 49 -8.17 8.63 4.35
N TRP A 50 -7.65 9.12 3.25
CA TRP A 50 -8.33 9.08 1.95
C TRP A 50 -8.37 7.67 1.36
N SER A 51 -7.28 6.90 1.47
CA SER A 51 -7.29 5.50 1.04
C SER A 51 -8.30 4.69 1.86
N PHE A 52 -8.33 4.86 3.18
CA PHE A 52 -9.31 4.22 4.06
C PHE A 52 -10.75 4.65 3.72
N GLU A 53 -10.99 5.94 3.55
CA GLU A 53 -12.31 6.47 3.20
C GLU A 53 -12.79 5.95 1.85
N PHE A 54 -11.93 5.92 0.83
CA PHE A 54 -12.26 5.40 -0.48
C PHE A 54 -12.64 3.92 -0.41
N LEU A 55 -11.84 3.10 0.25
CA LEU A 55 -12.14 1.67 0.39
C LEU A 55 -13.44 1.43 1.18
N THR A 56 -13.64 2.12 2.29
CA THR A 56 -14.73 1.79 3.22
C THR A 56 -16.05 2.51 2.92
N LYS A 57 -16.00 3.75 2.42
CA LYS A 57 -17.21 4.56 2.15
C LYS A 57 -17.60 4.59 0.68
N VAL A 58 -16.63 4.56 -0.24
CA VAL A 58 -16.93 4.61 -1.68
C VAL A 58 -17.11 3.21 -2.23
N LEU A 59 -16.15 2.31 -1.97
CA LEU A 59 -16.20 0.92 -2.42
C LEU A 59 -16.99 0.01 -1.48
N ASN A 60 -17.39 0.50 -0.30
CA ASN A 60 -18.14 -0.25 0.72
C ASN A 60 -17.45 -1.53 1.20
N ILE A 61 -16.12 -1.57 1.20
CA ILE A 61 -15.36 -2.69 1.73
C ILE A 61 -15.49 -2.70 3.26
N PRO A 62 -15.89 -3.84 3.87
CA PRO A 62 -16.04 -3.91 5.33
C PRO A 62 -14.70 -3.76 6.06
N VAL A 63 -14.63 -2.86 7.05
CA VAL A 63 -13.41 -2.62 7.85
C VAL A 63 -12.89 -3.89 8.52
N ASN A 64 -13.78 -4.77 8.96
CA ASN A 64 -13.39 -6.04 9.58
C ASN A 64 -12.70 -7.02 8.63
N LYS A 65 -12.69 -6.77 7.32
CA LYS A 65 -11.93 -7.52 6.32
C LYS A 65 -10.61 -6.85 5.94
N LEU A 66 -10.25 -5.74 6.57
CA LEU A 66 -9.01 -5.02 6.31
C LEU A 66 -7.94 -5.33 7.37
N ALA A 67 -6.72 -5.41 6.90
CA ALA A 67 -5.49 -5.43 7.69
C ALA A 67 -4.46 -4.53 7.02
N VAL A 68 -3.42 -4.13 7.74
CA VAL A 68 -2.38 -3.25 7.20
C VAL A 68 -1.00 -3.64 7.69
N THR A 69 0.02 -3.24 6.92
CA THR A 69 1.41 -3.27 7.35
C THR A 69 1.93 -1.85 7.56
N VAL A 70 2.93 -1.69 8.39
CA VAL A 70 3.64 -0.43 8.61
C VAL A 70 5.12 -0.69 8.82
N PHE A 71 5.95 0.27 8.45
CA PHE A 71 7.40 0.18 8.62
C PHE A 71 7.81 0.08 10.09
N ALA A 72 8.51 -1.00 10.44
CA ALA A 72 8.96 -1.30 11.81
C ALA A 72 10.15 -0.44 12.28
N GLY A 73 10.80 0.25 11.35
CA GLY A 73 12.10 0.88 11.58
C GLY A 73 13.26 -0.06 11.23
N ASN A 74 14.43 0.52 11.09
CA ASN A 74 15.71 -0.18 10.93
C ASN A 74 16.83 0.60 11.64
N ASP A 75 18.09 0.26 11.40
CA ASP A 75 19.24 0.91 12.05
C ASP A 75 19.35 2.41 11.74
N ASP A 76 18.86 2.84 10.57
CA ASP A 76 19.00 4.23 10.06
C ASP A 76 17.72 5.06 10.27
N ILE A 77 16.56 4.42 10.30
CA ILE A 77 15.25 5.09 10.26
C ILE A 77 14.34 4.51 11.33
N ALA A 78 13.75 5.39 12.13
CA ALA A 78 12.85 5.01 13.20
C ALA A 78 11.53 4.38 12.69
N PHE A 79 10.88 3.63 13.57
CA PHE A 79 9.54 3.09 13.36
C PHE A 79 8.55 4.17 12.91
N ASP A 80 7.68 3.86 11.95
CA ASP A 80 6.64 4.76 11.46
C ASP A 80 5.43 4.81 12.42
N GLU A 81 5.65 5.46 13.57
CA GLU A 81 4.63 5.64 14.58
C GLU A 81 3.42 6.46 14.08
N VAL A 82 3.64 7.38 13.15
CA VAL A 82 2.58 8.22 12.59
C VAL A 82 1.56 7.37 11.83
N SER A 83 2.02 6.54 10.91
CA SER A 83 1.14 5.63 10.15
C SER A 83 0.46 4.61 11.06
N TYR A 84 1.16 4.04 12.03
CA TYR A 84 0.61 3.10 12.99
C TYR A 84 -0.54 3.71 13.81
N ASN A 85 -0.31 4.87 14.41
CA ASN A 85 -1.31 5.56 15.21
C ASN A 85 -2.49 6.04 14.36
N LYS A 86 -2.23 6.40 13.11
CA LYS A 86 -3.29 6.79 12.17
C LYS A 86 -4.23 5.63 11.90
N TRP A 87 -3.72 4.45 11.60
CA TRP A 87 -4.55 3.24 11.38
C TRP A 87 -5.37 2.87 12.61
N LEU A 88 -4.78 2.93 13.81
CA LEU A 88 -5.52 2.73 15.07
C LEU A 88 -6.69 3.72 15.20
N SER A 89 -6.45 4.99 14.89
CA SER A 89 -7.48 6.03 14.97
C SER A 89 -8.64 5.84 14.00
N LEU A 90 -8.39 5.17 12.88
CA LEU A 90 -9.40 4.83 11.87
C LEU A 90 -10.17 3.54 12.19
N GLY A 91 -9.79 2.83 13.26
CA GLY A 91 -10.49 1.63 13.73
C GLY A 91 -9.90 0.30 13.26
N ILE A 92 -8.72 0.28 12.65
CA ILE A 92 -7.98 -0.97 12.41
C ILE A 92 -7.42 -1.43 13.76
N PRO A 93 -7.76 -2.63 14.25
CA PRO A 93 -7.26 -3.11 15.54
C PRO A 93 -5.76 -3.41 15.49
N ALA A 94 -5.05 -3.22 16.61
CA ALA A 94 -3.61 -3.45 16.69
C ALA A 94 -3.20 -4.87 16.27
N SER A 95 -4.07 -5.87 16.47
CA SER A 95 -3.85 -7.27 16.04
C SER A 95 -3.85 -7.46 14.51
N ARG A 96 -4.27 -6.44 13.76
CA ARG A 96 -4.26 -6.42 12.28
C ARG A 96 -3.34 -5.34 11.70
N ILE A 97 -2.43 -4.80 12.52
CA ILE A 97 -1.37 -3.90 12.08
C ILE A 97 -0.04 -4.61 12.28
N VAL A 98 0.51 -5.18 11.22
CA VAL A 98 1.80 -5.86 11.28
C VAL A 98 2.92 -4.87 10.95
N LYS A 99 4.05 -5.03 11.64
CA LYS A 99 5.24 -4.21 11.46
C LYS A 99 6.28 -5.01 10.71
N THR A 100 6.72 -4.52 9.55
CA THR A 100 7.79 -5.13 8.76
C THR A 100 8.91 -4.15 8.49
N THR A 101 10.12 -4.63 8.26
CA THR A 101 11.30 -3.78 8.03
C THR A 101 11.57 -3.63 6.54
N GLU A 102 11.66 -4.75 5.82
CA GLU A 102 12.06 -4.75 4.41
C GLU A 102 10.88 -4.48 3.49
N ASP A 103 9.72 -5.12 3.75
CA ASP A 103 8.55 -5.03 2.90
C ASP A 103 7.89 -3.63 2.92
N ASN A 104 8.04 -2.89 4.02
CA ASN A 104 7.49 -1.54 4.15
C ASN A 104 8.52 -0.41 4.03
N PHE A 105 9.58 -0.63 3.24
CA PHE A 105 10.51 0.43 2.88
C PHE A 105 10.78 0.46 1.38
N TRP A 106 10.13 1.37 0.68
CA TRP A 106 10.21 1.49 -0.76
C TRP A 106 11.37 2.38 -1.22
N ILE A 107 12.04 1.98 -2.31
CA ILE A 107 13.14 2.72 -2.95
C ILE A 107 12.95 2.75 -4.46
N ALA A 108 13.13 3.93 -5.07
CA ALA A 108 13.12 4.10 -6.52
C ALA A 108 14.45 3.62 -7.13
N GLY A 109 14.55 2.32 -7.42
CA GLY A 109 15.76 1.71 -7.98
C GLY A 109 16.88 1.52 -6.96
N GLU A 110 18.13 1.47 -7.41
CA GLU A 110 19.30 1.28 -6.51
C GLU A 110 19.64 2.53 -5.70
N ALA A 111 19.38 3.72 -6.28
CA ALA A 111 19.56 5.02 -5.65
C ALA A 111 18.44 5.95 -6.11
N GLY A 112 17.85 6.68 -5.18
CA GLY A 112 16.74 7.57 -5.49
C GLY A 112 15.90 7.95 -4.28
N PRO A 113 14.77 8.61 -4.52
CA PRO A 113 13.77 8.87 -3.48
C PRO A 113 13.33 7.56 -2.83
N CYS A 114 13.18 7.58 -1.52
CA CYS A 114 12.76 6.39 -0.75
C CYS A 114 12.02 6.81 0.51
N GLY A 115 11.43 5.83 1.17
CA GLY A 115 10.79 6.04 2.47
C GLY A 115 9.92 4.89 2.89
N PRO A 116 9.40 4.96 4.12
CA PRO A 116 8.45 3.97 4.61
C PRO A 116 7.18 3.99 3.79
N ASP A 117 6.54 2.85 3.75
CA ASP A 117 5.21 2.71 3.17
C ASP A 117 4.27 1.97 4.13
N THR A 118 3.01 1.91 3.74
CA THR A 118 1.98 1.16 4.45
C THR A 118 1.02 0.54 3.43
N GLU A 119 0.92 -0.76 3.48
CA GLU A 119 0.09 -1.55 2.60
C GLU A 119 -1.23 -1.88 3.25
N ILE A 120 -2.27 -2.00 2.43
CA ILE A 120 -3.62 -2.37 2.84
C ILE A 120 -3.95 -3.72 2.24
N PHE A 121 -4.36 -4.65 3.08
CA PHE A 121 -4.74 -6.02 2.73
C PHE A 121 -6.22 -6.25 2.95
N TYR A 122 -6.81 -7.06 2.09
CA TYR A 122 -8.18 -7.52 2.18
C TYR A 122 -8.23 -9.04 2.40
N PHE A 123 -9.06 -9.49 3.35
CA PHE A 123 -9.31 -10.91 3.57
C PHE A 123 -10.24 -11.47 2.50
N ARG A 124 -9.66 -12.10 1.48
CA ARG A 124 -10.34 -12.66 0.31
C ARG A 124 -10.70 -14.13 0.54
N SER A 125 -11.62 -14.36 1.47
CA SER A 125 -12.20 -15.66 1.76
C SER A 125 -13.63 -15.52 2.26
N ASN A 126 -14.41 -16.59 2.14
CA ASN A 126 -15.73 -16.74 2.76
C ASN A 126 -15.65 -17.29 4.19
N ASP A 127 -14.47 -17.66 4.66
CA ASP A 127 -14.24 -18.08 6.03
C ASP A 127 -14.44 -16.94 7.02
N GLU A 128 -14.52 -17.29 8.30
CA GLU A 128 -14.47 -16.30 9.37
C GLU A 128 -13.13 -15.53 9.32
N VAL A 129 -13.23 -14.20 9.39
CA VAL A 129 -12.04 -13.34 9.33
C VAL A 129 -11.22 -13.53 10.61
N PRO A 130 -9.93 -13.89 10.52
CA PRO A 130 -9.08 -14.06 11.69
C PRO A 130 -9.02 -12.78 12.56
N GLU A 131 -8.89 -12.95 13.87
CA GLU A 131 -8.71 -11.82 14.79
C GLU A 131 -7.38 -11.10 14.54
N THR A 132 -6.35 -11.86 14.14
CA THR A 132 -5.00 -11.36 13.86
C THR A 132 -4.69 -11.45 12.36
N TYR A 133 -3.86 -10.53 11.87
CA TYR A 133 -3.27 -10.60 10.53
C TYR A 133 -1.97 -11.41 10.58
N ASP A 134 -1.88 -12.44 9.74
CA ASP A 134 -0.70 -13.26 9.51
C ASP A 134 -0.22 -13.05 8.08
N LEU A 135 1.04 -12.63 7.89
CA LEU A 135 1.66 -12.38 6.59
C LEU A 135 1.75 -13.64 5.72
N GLU A 136 1.82 -14.81 6.34
CA GLU A 136 1.91 -16.10 5.63
C GLU A 136 0.54 -16.64 5.19
N ASP A 137 -0.57 -16.00 5.59
CA ASP A 137 -1.91 -16.41 5.21
C ASP A 137 -2.32 -15.75 3.88
N ASN A 138 -2.19 -16.50 2.77
CA ASN A 138 -2.48 -16.04 1.40
C ASN A 138 -3.94 -15.65 1.16
N ARG A 139 -4.85 -15.81 2.14
CA ARG A 139 -6.21 -15.26 2.07
C ARG A 139 -6.24 -13.75 2.23
N TRP A 140 -5.17 -13.17 2.82
CA TRP A 140 -4.95 -11.73 2.83
C TRP A 140 -4.27 -11.32 1.52
N VAL A 141 -4.90 -10.46 0.76
CA VAL A 141 -4.43 -9.97 -0.53
C VAL A 141 -4.17 -8.49 -0.43
N GLU A 142 -2.96 -8.06 -0.75
CA GLU A 142 -2.62 -6.64 -0.85
C GLU A 142 -3.44 -5.99 -1.96
N ILE A 143 -4.10 -4.88 -1.65
CA ILE A 143 -4.94 -4.13 -2.59
C ILE A 143 -4.45 -2.70 -2.83
N TRP A 144 -3.72 -2.11 -1.89
CA TRP A 144 -3.24 -0.73 -2.00
C TRP A 144 -1.95 -0.53 -1.20
N ASN A 145 -0.98 0.17 -1.79
CA ASN A 145 0.21 0.63 -1.09
C ASN A 145 0.28 2.16 -1.07
N ASN A 146 0.58 2.76 0.10
CA ASN A 146 0.81 4.18 0.29
C ASN A 146 2.30 4.40 0.61
N VAL A 147 3.05 4.95 -0.33
CA VAL A 147 4.49 5.20 -0.21
C VAL A 147 4.75 6.65 0.21
N PHE A 148 5.55 6.83 1.26
CA PHE A 148 5.91 8.14 1.83
C PHE A 148 7.37 8.48 1.53
N MET A 149 7.62 9.06 0.37
CA MET A 149 8.95 9.48 -0.06
C MET A 149 9.41 10.68 0.75
N GLN A 150 10.18 10.44 1.81
CA GLN A 150 10.72 11.47 2.69
C GLN A 150 12.24 11.45 2.78
N TYR A 151 12.88 10.47 2.14
CA TYR A 151 14.33 10.31 2.12
C TYR A 151 14.86 10.16 0.70
N TYR A 152 16.17 10.30 0.57
CA TYR A 152 16.93 10.00 -0.64
C TYR A 152 18.10 9.08 -0.27
N LYS A 153 18.21 7.96 -0.95
CA LYS A 153 19.32 7.01 -0.81
C LYS A 153 20.32 7.20 -1.94
N ASP A 154 21.59 7.29 -1.61
CA ASP A 154 22.71 7.27 -2.54
C ASP A 154 23.86 6.41 -1.98
N LYS A 155 25.00 6.42 -2.66
CA LYS A 155 26.23 5.70 -2.24
C LYS A 155 26.80 6.12 -0.88
N ASN A 156 26.38 7.27 -0.33
CA ASN A 156 26.85 7.80 0.94
C ASN A 156 25.87 7.48 2.10
N GLY A 157 24.72 6.90 1.79
CA GLY A 157 23.69 6.55 2.76
C GLY A 157 22.35 7.20 2.47
N ILE A 158 21.53 7.37 3.51
CA ILE A 158 20.19 7.92 3.46
C ILE A 158 20.19 9.34 4.05
N SER A 159 19.54 10.28 3.35
CA SER A 159 19.35 11.66 3.80
C SER A 159 17.89 12.09 3.66
N GLU A 160 17.42 13.03 4.49
CA GLU A 160 16.06 13.55 4.37
C GLU A 160 15.87 14.40 3.11
N LEU A 161 14.72 14.26 2.45
CA LEU A 161 14.28 15.15 1.39
C LEU A 161 13.74 16.46 1.99
N THR A 162 14.03 17.58 1.35
CA THR A 162 13.46 18.88 1.71
C THR A 162 11.96 18.96 1.38
N GLN A 163 11.51 18.23 0.36
CA GLN A 163 10.12 18.10 -0.02
C GLN A 163 9.69 16.63 0.15
N LYS A 164 8.70 16.40 1.00
CA LYS A 164 8.08 15.09 1.18
C LYS A 164 6.99 14.89 0.15
N ASN A 165 6.94 13.70 -0.43
CA ASN A 165 5.96 13.34 -1.46
C ASN A 165 5.21 12.09 -1.05
N VAL A 166 4.02 11.91 -1.62
CA VAL A 166 3.24 10.68 -1.53
C VAL A 166 3.10 10.09 -2.93
N ASP A 167 3.29 8.78 -3.01
CA ASP A 167 2.97 7.97 -4.18
C ASP A 167 2.14 6.79 -3.72
N THR A 168 1.00 6.54 -4.36
CA THR A 168 0.15 5.42 -3.99
C THR A 168 -0.21 4.58 -5.20
N GLY A 169 -0.42 3.28 -4.98
CA GLY A 169 -0.85 2.38 -6.03
C GLY A 169 -1.88 1.37 -5.52
N MET A 170 -3.04 1.33 -6.20
CA MET A 170 -4.08 0.33 -5.98
C MET A 170 -4.25 -0.52 -7.25
N GLY A 171 -4.09 -1.83 -7.13
CA GLY A 171 -4.34 -2.75 -8.24
C GLY A 171 -5.81 -2.79 -8.63
N ILE A 172 -6.13 -2.39 -9.87
CA ILE A 172 -7.52 -2.32 -10.32
C ILE A 172 -8.10 -3.73 -10.43
N GLU A 173 -7.39 -4.67 -11.02
CA GLU A 173 -7.84 -6.05 -11.19
C GLU A 173 -8.09 -6.75 -9.84
N ARG A 174 -7.16 -6.60 -8.88
CA ARG A 174 -7.33 -7.15 -7.52
C ARG A 174 -8.56 -6.56 -6.83
N THR A 175 -8.74 -5.26 -6.90
CA THR A 175 -9.88 -4.59 -6.28
C THR A 175 -11.18 -4.95 -6.97
N THR A 176 -11.21 -5.05 -8.31
CA THR A 176 -12.39 -5.46 -9.08
C THR A 176 -12.81 -6.87 -8.72
N ALA A 177 -11.87 -7.82 -8.68
CA ALA A 177 -12.16 -9.21 -8.28
C ALA A 177 -12.78 -9.29 -6.88
N ILE A 178 -12.28 -8.48 -5.93
CA ILE A 178 -12.84 -8.39 -4.58
C ILE A 178 -14.28 -7.85 -4.60
N LEU A 179 -14.55 -6.79 -5.37
CA LEU A 179 -15.87 -6.19 -5.46
C LEU A 179 -16.90 -7.10 -6.16
N GLU A 180 -16.45 -7.91 -7.11
CA GLU A 180 -17.26 -8.93 -7.77
C GLU A 180 -17.41 -10.22 -6.95
N GLY A 181 -16.63 -10.36 -5.87
CA GLY A 181 -16.67 -11.54 -5.00
C GLY A 181 -16.05 -12.78 -5.62
N VAL A 182 -15.12 -12.62 -6.56
CA VAL A 182 -14.35 -13.71 -7.16
C VAL A 182 -12.97 -13.85 -6.51
N ASN A 183 -12.45 -15.07 -6.47
CA ASN A 183 -11.18 -15.37 -5.80
C ASN A 183 -9.98 -15.41 -6.76
N ASP A 184 -10.18 -15.00 -7.99
CA ASP A 184 -9.17 -15.02 -9.04
C ASP A 184 -9.32 -13.75 -9.88
N ASN A 185 -8.23 -13.00 -10.02
CA ASN A 185 -8.21 -11.75 -10.78
C ASN A 185 -8.49 -11.97 -12.28
N TYR A 186 -8.22 -13.17 -12.80
CA TYR A 186 -8.49 -13.52 -14.20
C TYR A 186 -9.96 -13.84 -14.49
N LEU A 187 -10.80 -13.82 -13.46
CA LEU A 187 -12.25 -14.02 -13.57
C LEU A 187 -13.08 -12.73 -13.48
N SER A 188 -12.41 -11.60 -13.25
CA SER A 188 -13.04 -10.27 -13.19
C SER A 188 -13.11 -9.57 -14.55
#